data_8788a09ad3fffe4b739fb294170f0201
#
_entry.id   8788a09ad3fffe4b739fb294170f0201
#
_cell.length_a   1.000
_cell.length_b   1.000
_cell.length_c   1.000
_cell.angle_alpha   90.00
_cell.angle_beta   90.00
_cell.angle_gamma   90.00
#
_symmetry.space_group_name_H-M   'P 1'
#
loop_
_entity.id
_entity.type
_entity.pdbx_description
1 polymer ?
#
loop_
_entity_poly.entity_id
_entity_poly.type
_entity_poly.pdbx_seq_one_letter_code
_entity_poly.pdbx_strand_id
1 'polypeptide(L)'
;LYGALIQALKSNVKSNLLSTPSIVTMDNEEAYIVVGQNVPFVTGSVATAGNSTINPYTTVERKDVGVTLKVVPHIGEGGSIRLEVEQEVSAVQESRGQATDLVTSKRAIKTSVLADHGQTIVLGGLISDNSVHSRQGVPGLSNIPSLGRLFRADSTSNEKHNLLVFIHPTIVGDAEDIRRLSQQRYQQLYSLQRTMDKNGN
;
A
#
# COMPACT_ATOMS: atom_id res chain seq x y z
N LEU A 1 -15.63 -44.33 -12.63
CA LEU A 1 -15.70 -43.93 -11.23
C LEU A 1 -14.31 -43.97 -10.58
N TYR A 2 -13.41 -43.07 -11.04
CA TYR A 2 -12.08 -42.93 -10.47
C TYR A 2 -11.74 -41.46 -10.39
N GLY A 3 -11.92 -40.85 -9.25
CA GLY A 3 -11.63 -39.47 -8.99
C GLY A 3 -10.93 -39.28 -7.65
N ALA A 4 -9.78 -39.89 -7.46
CA ALA A 4 -8.85 -39.44 -6.42
C ALA A 4 -7.97 -38.35 -7.02
N LEU A 5 -8.44 -37.10 -6.98
CA LEU A 5 -7.63 -35.97 -7.37
C LEU A 5 -6.80 -35.54 -6.15
N ILE A 6 -5.53 -35.93 -6.12
CA ILE A 6 -4.58 -35.43 -5.14
C ILE A 6 -4.19 -34.03 -5.60
N GLN A 7 -4.77 -33.00 -5.00
CA GLN A 7 -4.42 -31.63 -5.27
C GLN A 7 -3.49 -31.11 -4.16
N ALA A 8 -2.20 -31.18 -4.40
CA ALA A 8 -1.20 -30.53 -3.57
C ALA A 8 -0.72 -29.26 -4.29
N LEU A 9 -1.33 -28.13 -4.00
CA LEU A 9 -0.93 -26.84 -4.54
C LEU A 9 -0.24 -26.02 -3.44
N LYS A 10 1.05 -25.73 -3.62
CA LYS A 10 1.79 -24.80 -2.79
C LYS A 10 2.00 -23.51 -3.57
N SER A 11 1.31 -22.46 -3.20
CA SER A 11 1.54 -21.12 -3.74
C SER A 11 2.33 -20.29 -2.72
N ASN A 12 3.44 -19.69 -3.15
CA ASN A 12 4.24 -18.79 -2.32
C ASN A 12 4.41 -17.48 -3.08
N VAL A 13 3.72 -16.45 -2.63
CA VAL A 13 3.79 -15.09 -3.20
C VAL A 13 4.52 -14.19 -2.21
N LYS A 14 5.64 -13.62 -2.64
CA LYS A 14 6.37 -12.58 -1.90
C LYS A 14 6.24 -11.28 -2.67
N SER A 15 5.70 -10.26 -2.06
CA SER A 15 5.64 -8.91 -2.60
C SER A 15 6.38 -7.96 -1.67
N ASN A 16 7.27 -7.16 -2.22
CA ASN A 16 7.99 -6.13 -1.50
C ASN A 16 7.72 -4.78 -2.19
N LEU A 17 7.19 -3.83 -1.44
CA LEU A 17 6.87 -2.50 -1.94
C LEU A 17 7.68 -1.48 -1.13
N LEU A 18 8.47 -0.67 -1.81
CA LEU A 18 9.19 0.46 -1.25
C LEU A 18 8.75 1.73 -1.97
N SER A 19 8.27 2.72 -1.22
CA SER A 19 7.88 4.02 -1.74
C SER A 19 8.59 5.12 -0.95
N THR A 20 9.27 6.02 -1.64
CA THR A 20 10.07 7.09 -1.02
C THR A 20 9.65 8.46 -1.57
N PRO A 21 8.47 8.99 -1.17
CA PRO A 21 8.10 10.34 -1.54
C PRO A 21 9.04 11.35 -0.88
N SER A 22 9.40 12.41 -1.58
CA SER A 22 10.24 13.48 -1.05
C SER A 22 9.66 14.83 -1.44
N ILE A 23 9.70 15.78 -0.51
CA ILE A 23 9.17 17.12 -0.68
C ILE A 23 10.06 18.11 0.05
N VAL A 24 10.14 19.33 -0.47
CA VAL A 24 10.84 20.45 0.15
C VAL A 24 9.80 21.49 0.54
N THR A 25 9.91 22.04 1.74
CA THR A 25 9.01 23.08 2.25
C THR A 25 9.77 24.06 3.13
N MET A 26 9.18 25.22 3.37
CA MET A 26 9.69 26.21 4.31
C MET A 26 9.24 25.91 5.74
N ASP A 27 9.90 26.55 6.70
CA ASP A 27 9.50 26.44 8.11
C ASP A 27 8.07 26.95 8.32
N ASN A 28 7.29 26.23 9.11
CA ASN A 28 5.87 26.50 9.40
C ASN A 28 4.94 26.50 8.18
N GLU A 29 5.37 25.97 7.03
CA GLU A 29 4.53 25.84 5.85
C GLU A 29 4.13 24.40 5.58
N GLU A 30 2.85 24.20 5.25
CA GLU A 30 2.32 22.92 4.85
C GLU A 30 2.78 22.57 3.44
N ALA A 31 3.34 21.37 3.27
CA ALA A 31 3.66 20.82 1.98
C ALA A 31 2.88 19.52 1.74
N TYR A 32 2.44 19.35 0.51
CA TYR A 32 1.61 18.25 0.09
C TYR A 32 2.06 17.70 -1.26
N ILE A 33 2.22 16.38 -1.34
CA ILE A 33 2.52 15.65 -2.58
C ILE A 33 1.62 14.45 -2.72
N VAL A 34 1.07 14.26 -3.93
CA VAL A 34 0.30 13.07 -4.34
C VAL A 34 0.94 12.46 -5.56
N VAL A 35 1.22 11.18 -5.49
CA VAL A 35 1.71 10.38 -6.62
C VAL A 35 0.81 9.17 -6.76
N GLY A 36 -0.03 9.16 -7.79
CA GLY A 36 -1.01 8.09 -7.95
C GLY A 36 -1.85 8.23 -9.20
N GLN A 37 -2.96 7.51 -9.19
CA GLN A 37 -3.95 7.48 -10.27
C GLN A 37 -5.29 7.95 -9.75
N ASN A 38 -6.04 8.64 -10.60
CA ASN A 38 -7.41 9.04 -10.30
C ASN A 38 -8.37 7.95 -10.78
N VAL A 39 -9.00 7.27 -9.83
CA VAL A 39 -9.82 6.08 -10.08
C VAL A 39 -11.30 6.42 -9.90
N PRO A 40 -12.17 6.05 -10.86
CA PRO A 40 -13.61 6.27 -10.76
C PRO A 40 -14.26 5.21 -9.85
N PHE A 41 -15.07 5.66 -8.89
CA PHE A 41 -15.90 4.82 -8.03
C PHE A 41 -17.38 5.08 -8.35
N VAL A 42 -18.14 4.02 -8.59
CA VAL A 42 -19.58 4.12 -8.79
C VAL A 42 -20.25 4.25 -7.42
N THR A 43 -20.88 5.41 -7.18
CA THR A 43 -21.52 5.71 -5.88
C THR A 43 -23.02 5.51 -5.88
N GLY A 44 -23.65 5.37 -7.04
CA GLY A 44 -25.08 5.12 -7.14
C GLY A 44 -25.51 4.79 -8.56
N SER A 45 -26.50 3.91 -8.65
CA SER A 45 -27.29 3.68 -9.87
C SER A 45 -28.77 3.83 -9.50
N VAL A 46 -29.46 4.77 -10.13
CA VAL A 46 -30.92 4.92 -9.95
C VAL A 46 -31.62 4.30 -11.14
N ALA A 47 -32.31 3.19 -10.91
CA ALA A 47 -33.25 2.62 -11.87
C ALA A 47 -34.65 3.20 -11.55
N THR A 48 -35.14 4.12 -12.34
CA THR A 48 -36.50 4.62 -12.19
C THR A 48 -37.46 3.63 -12.88
N ALA A 49 -38.17 2.87 -12.08
CA ALA A 49 -39.27 2.01 -12.57
C ALA A 49 -40.52 2.87 -12.86
N GLY A 50 -40.67 3.28 -14.09
CA GLY A 50 -41.86 4.03 -14.55
C GLY A 50 -41.79 4.26 -16.05
N ASN A 51 -42.55 3.47 -16.75
CA ASN A 51 -42.99 3.58 -18.15
C ASN A 51 -42.07 4.35 -19.13
N SER A 52 -41.42 3.60 -20.00
CA SER A 52 -40.79 4.05 -21.26
C SER A 52 -39.43 4.77 -21.09
N THR A 53 -38.40 4.06 -21.47
CA THR A 53 -37.02 4.49 -21.63
C THR A 53 -36.25 4.56 -20.34
N ILE A 54 -35.77 3.40 -19.90
CA ILE A 54 -34.83 3.27 -18.78
C ILE A 54 -33.49 3.88 -19.22
N ASN A 55 -33.19 5.05 -18.69
CA ASN A 55 -31.85 5.62 -18.80
C ASN A 55 -31.22 5.53 -17.39
N PRO A 56 -30.42 4.50 -17.10
CA PRO A 56 -29.80 4.37 -15.80
C PRO A 56 -28.74 5.47 -15.63
N TYR A 57 -28.97 6.39 -14.69
CA TYR A 57 -27.95 7.36 -14.28
C TYR A 57 -27.00 6.68 -13.31
N THR A 58 -25.74 6.60 -13.70
CA THR A 58 -24.66 6.12 -12.85
C THR A 58 -23.88 7.34 -12.34
N THR A 59 -23.84 7.52 -11.04
CA THR A 59 -23.03 8.57 -10.41
C THR A 59 -21.63 8.00 -10.14
N VAL A 60 -20.62 8.70 -10.64
CA VAL A 60 -19.21 8.31 -10.50
C VAL A 60 -18.49 9.38 -9.69
N GLU A 61 -17.91 8.98 -8.59
CA GLU A 61 -16.97 9.78 -7.79
C GLU A 61 -15.54 9.37 -8.14
N ARG A 62 -14.63 10.34 -8.31
CA ARG A 62 -13.23 10.06 -8.59
C ARG A 62 -12.41 10.28 -7.32
N LYS A 63 -11.58 9.31 -6.99
CA LYS A 63 -10.66 9.38 -5.83
C LYS A 63 -9.23 9.10 -6.29
N ASP A 64 -8.30 9.84 -5.71
CA ASP A 64 -6.89 9.61 -5.95
C ASP A 64 -6.43 8.38 -5.15
N VAL A 65 -5.77 7.47 -5.85
CA VAL A 65 -5.22 6.24 -5.30
C VAL A 65 -3.73 6.21 -5.59
N GLY A 66 -2.93 6.05 -4.54
CA GLY A 66 -1.48 6.09 -4.65
C GLY A 66 -0.82 6.47 -3.33
N VAL A 67 0.27 7.20 -3.40
CA VAL A 67 1.04 7.68 -2.25
C VAL A 67 0.77 9.17 -2.04
N THR A 68 0.34 9.52 -0.85
CA THR A 68 0.11 10.90 -0.41
C THR A 68 0.99 11.19 0.79
N LEU A 69 1.71 12.30 0.77
CA LEU A 69 2.47 12.81 1.89
C LEU A 69 2.10 14.27 2.13
N LYS A 70 1.73 14.57 3.36
CA LYS A 70 1.51 15.92 3.87
C LYS A 70 2.43 16.12 5.08
N VAL A 71 3.14 17.22 5.12
CA VAL A 71 4.09 17.52 6.18
C VAL A 71 4.07 19.00 6.51
N VAL A 72 4.14 19.28 7.82
CA VAL A 72 4.34 20.63 8.35
C VAL A 72 5.55 20.60 9.28
N PRO A 73 6.67 21.23 8.91
CA PRO A 73 7.84 21.32 9.77
C PRO A 73 7.77 22.55 10.67
N HIS A 74 8.30 22.40 11.88
CA HIS A 74 8.56 23.50 12.81
C HIS A 74 10.00 23.39 13.28
N ILE A 75 10.85 24.29 12.85
CA ILE A 75 12.26 24.29 13.18
C ILE A 75 12.45 25.02 14.50
N GLY A 76 12.98 24.30 15.50
CA GLY A 76 13.33 24.84 16.82
C GLY A 76 14.77 25.33 16.90
N GLU A 77 15.10 25.99 18.00
CA GLU A 77 16.47 26.36 18.31
C GLU A 77 17.34 25.11 18.48
N GLY A 78 18.56 25.15 17.96
CA GLY A 78 19.50 24.05 18.05
C GLY A 78 19.37 22.97 16.98
N GLY A 79 18.58 23.18 15.92
CA GLY A 79 18.48 22.25 14.79
C GLY A 79 17.50 21.08 14.98
N SER A 80 16.71 21.13 16.06
CA SER A 80 15.61 20.18 16.26
C SER A 80 14.42 20.57 15.38
N ILE A 81 13.77 19.59 14.78
CA ILE A 81 12.63 19.77 13.87
C ILE A 81 11.44 19.01 14.42
N ARG A 82 10.38 19.70 14.76
CA ARG A 82 9.08 19.08 15.01
C ARG A 82 8.35 18.94 13.68
N LEU A 83 8.02 17.71 13.33
CA LEU A 83 7.34 17.36 12.10
C LEU A 83 5.94 16.87 12.40
N GLU A 84 4.95 17.49 11.81
CA GLU A 84 3.60 16.94 11.72
C GLU A 84 3.48 16.24 10.38
N VAL A 85 3.31 14.92 10.41
CA VAL A 85 3.35 14.07 9.21
C VAL A 85 2.04 13.33 9.09
N GLU A 86 1.45 13.41 7.91
CA GLU A 86 0.32 12.60 7.48
C GLU A 86 0.68 11.92 6.16
N GLN A 87 0.79 10.60 6.21
CA GLN A 87 1.11 9.79 5.05
C GLN A 87 0.02 8.77 4.80
N GLU A 88 -0.36 8.64 3.54
CA GLU A 88 -1.33 7.67 3.08
C GLU A 88 -0.78 6.92 1.88
N VAL A 89 -0.93 5.61 1.88
CA VAL A 89 -0.66 4.74 0.73
C VAL A 89 -1.92 3.95 0.45
N SER A 90 -2.46 4.13 -0.74
CA SER A 90 -3.63 3.41 -1.21
C SER A 90 -3.32 2.68 -2.51
N ALA A 91 -3.95 1.53 -2.70
CA ALA A 91 -3.84 0.73 -3.92
C ALA A 91 -5.18 0.11 -4.27
N VAL A 92 -5.52 0.06 -5.54
CA VAL A 92 -6.69 -0.67 -6.03
C VAL A 92 -6.35 -2.14 -6.10
N GLN A 93 -7.20 -2.98 -5.54
CA GLN A 93 -7.14 -4.42 -5.72
C GLN A 93 -8.10 -4.80 -6.85
N GLU A 94 -7.62 -5.62 -7.78
CA GLU A 94 -8.50 -6.19 -8.81
C GLU A 94 -9.54 -7.08 -8.13
N SER A 95 -10.81 -6.71 -8.29
CA SER A 95 -11.93 -7.53 -7.83
C SER A 95 -12.01 -8.80 -8.68
N ARG A 96 -11.80 -9.95 -8.08
CA ARG A 96 -12.00 -11.26 -8.73
C ARG A 96 -13.49 -11.63 -8.77
N GLY A 97 -14.29 -10.84 -9.47
CA GLY A 97 -15.71 -11.12 -9.61
C GLY A 97 -16.41 -10.09 -10.48
N GLN A 98 -17.66 -10.36 -10.85
CA GLN A 98 -18.54 -9.42 -11.61
C GLN A 98 -19.02 -8.24 -10.75
N ALA A 99 -18.35 -7.92 -9.67
CA ALA A 99 -18.71 -6.80 -8.83
C ALA A 99 -18.24 -5.50 -9.47
N THR A 100 -19.18 -4.60 -9.68
CA THR A 100 -18.96 -3.21 -10.12
C THR A 100 -18.21 -2.39 -9.06
N ASP A 101 -17.86 -3.02 -7.93
CA ASP A 101 -17.26 -2.38 -6.78
C ASP A 101 -15.75 -2.60 -6.75
N LEU A 102 -14.99 -1.51 -6.68
CA LEU A 102 -13.54 -1.52 -6.60
C LEU A 102 -13.11 -1.59 -5.13
N VAL A 103 -12.34 -2.61 -4.78
CA VAL A 103 -11.75 -2.73 -3.46
C VAL A 103 -10.43 -1.98 -3.41
N THR A 104 -10.29 -1.08 -2.45
CA THR A 104 -9.04 -0.37 -2.20
C THR A 104 -8.41 -0.80 -0.88
N SER A 105 -7.11 -1.08 -0.90
CA SER A 105 -6.34 -1.19 0.32
C SER A 105 -5.77 0.18 0.69
N LYS A 106 -5.89 0.57 1.96
CA LYS A 106 -5.42 1.86 2.46
C LYS A 106 -4.55 1.65 3.69
N ARG A 107 -3.42 2.31 3.72
CA ARG A 107 -2.51 2.40 4.87
C ARG A 107 -2.24 3.86 5.13
N ALA A 108 -2.58 4.34 6.33
CA ALA A 108 -2.40 5.74 6.69
C ALA A 108 -1.76 5.85 8.07
N ILE A 109 -0.88 6.82 8.23
CA ILE A 109 -0.28 7.22 9.50
C ILE A 109 -0.38 8.72 9.62
N LYS A 110 -0.78 9.19 10.80
CA LYS A 110 -0.78 10.61 11.17
C LYS A 110 -0.14 10.74 12.54
N THR A 111 0.95 11.47 12.61
CA THR A 111 1.74 11.60 13.83
C THR A 111 2.50 12.92 13.87
N SER A 112 2.90 13.32 15.07
CA SER A 112 3.82 14.44 15.30
C SER A 112 5.05 13.90 16.01
N VAL A 113 6.23 14.16 15.45
CA VAL A 113 7.51 13.67 15.96
C VAL A 113 8.54 14.79 16.04
N LEU A 114 9.47 14.63 16.96
CA LEU A 114 10.66 15.47 17.06
C LEU A 114 11.85 14.74 16.48
N ALA A 115 12.55 15.36 15.56
CA ALA A 115 13.70 14.86 14.84
C ALA A 115 14.88 15.81 14.92
N ASP A 116 16.07 15.29 14.87
CA ASP A 116 17.26 16.10 14.65
C ASP A 116 17.58 16.18 13.15
N HIS A 117 18.23 17.24 12.75
CA HIS A 117 18.70 17.42 11.38
C HIS A 117 19.50 16.21 10.87
N GLY A 118 19.10 15.65 9.73
CA GLY A 118 19.78 14.53 9.08
C GLY A 118 19.60 13.17 9.76
N GLN A 119 18.75 13.05 10.78
CA GLN A 119 18.48 11.79 11.47
C GLN A 119 17.27 11.08 10.84
N THR A 120 17.38 9.78 10.64
CA THR A 120 16.24 8.94 10.23
C THR A 120 15.48 8.45 11.44
N ILE A 121 14.17 8.70 11.48
CA ILE A 121 13.30 8.27 12.57
C ILE A 121 12.26 7.30 12.03
N VAL A 122 11.89 6.33 12.88
CA VAL A 122 10.74 5.45 12.64
C VAL A 122 9.48 6.16 13.13
N LEU A 123 8.54 6.41 12.24
CA LEU A 123 7.23 7.00 12.58
C LEU A 123 6.29 5.96 13.16
N GLY A 124 6.40 4.72 12.71
CA GLY A 124 5.56 3.62 13.13
C GLY A 124 5.70 2.41 12.23
N GLY A 125 4.97 1.38 12.59
CA GLY A 125 4.95 0.15 11.81
C GLY A 125 3.82 -0.77 12.22
N LEU A 126 3.56 -1.77 11.39
CA LEU A 126 2.61 -2.84 11.62
C LEU A 126 3.26 -4.17 11.28
N ILE A 127 3.17 -5.12 12.20
CA ILE A 127 3.48 -6.51 11.94
C ILE A 127 2.20 -7.30 12.18
N SER A 128 1.70 -7.93 11.13
CA SER A 128 0.51 -8.79 11.21
C SER A 128 0.84 -10.17 10.68
N ASP A 129 0.49 -11.18 11.44
CA ASP A 129 0.62 -12.60 11.09
C ASP A 129 -0.75 -13.24 11.22
N ASN A 130 -1.36 -13.59 10.11
CA ASN A 130 -2.66 -14.22 10.04
C ASN A 130 -2.50 -15.64 9.52
N SER A 131 -2.86 -16.62 10.35
CA SER A 131 -2.81 -18.04 10.01
C SER A 131 -4.22 -18.62 10.05
N VAL A 132 -4.70 -19.05 8.90
CA VAL A 132 -6.01 -19.69 8.76
C VAL A 132 -5.79 -21.17 8.45
N HIS A 133 -6.30 -22.00 9.33
CA HIS A 133 -6.28 -23.46 9.19
C HIS A 133 -7.68 -23.95 8.90
N SER A 134 -7.91 -24.45 7.71
CA SER A 134 -9.19 -25.01 7.30
C SER A 134 -9.06 -26.52 7.08
N ARG A 135 -9.91 -27.26 7.74
CA ARG A 135 -9.98 -28.71 7.58
C ARG A 135 -11.39 -29.10 7.11
N GLN A 136 -11.45 -29.74 5.96
CA GLN A 136 -12.67 -30.30 5.42
C GLN A 136 -12.52 -31.81 5.29
N GLY A 137 -13.50 -32.59 5.76
CA GLY A 137 -13.44 -34.03 5.71
C GLY A 137 -14.81 -34.66 5.70
N VAL A 138 -14.90 -35.90 5.19
CA VAL A 138 -16.13 -36.68 5.20
C VAL A 138 -16.35 -37.21 6.62
N PRO A 139 -17.52 -36.93 7.25
CA PRO A 139 -17.82 -37.45 8.59
C PRO A 139 -17.69 -38.96 8.67
N GLY A 140 -17.01 -39.46 9.70
CA GLY A 140 -16.78 -40.88 9.92
C GLY A 140 -15.56 -41.48 9.20
N LEU A 141 -15.27 -41.08 7.97
CA LEU A 141 -14.16 -41.60 7.19
C LEU A 141 -12.85 -40.82 7.39
N SER A 142 -12.94 -39.53 7.68
CA SER A 142 -11.77 -38.68 7.91
C SER A 142 -11.00 -38.99 9.18
N ASN A 143 -11.59 -39.73 10.12
CA ASN A 143 -11.00 -40.09 11.43
C ASN A 143 -10.32 -41.47 11.44
N ILE A 144 -10.33 -42.22 10.34
CA ILE A 144 -9.71 -43.54 10.26
C ILE A 144 -8.18 -43.37 10.24
N PRO A 145 -7.44 -43.96 11.18
CA PRO A 145 -5.99 -43.95 11.14
C PRO A 145 -5.48 -44.57 9.84
N SER A 146 -4.51 -43.96 9.19
CA SER A 146 -3.87 -44.29 7.91
C SER A 146 -4.66 -43.96 6.63
N LEU A 147 -5.99 -44.13 6.61
CA LEU A 147 -6.83 -43.89 5.43
C LEU A 147 -7.53 -42.53 5.48
N GLY A 148 -7.66 -41.90 6.64
CA GLY A 148 -8.40 -40.64 6.82
C GLY A 148 -7.82 -39.47 6.01
N ARG A 149 -6.53 -39.53 5.63
CA ARG A 149 -5.92 -38.51 4.77
C ARG A 149 -6.50 -38.48 3.34
N LEU A 150 -7.03 -39.61 2.85
CA LEU A 150 -7.68 -39.69 1.52
C LEU A 150 -9.08 -39.05 1.52
N PHE A 151 -9.69 -38.87 2.69
CA PHE A 151 -11.06 -38.35 2.87
C PHE A 151 -11.11 -36.99 3.56
N ARG A 152 -9.96 -36.29 3.63
CA ARG A 152 -9.90 -34.94 4.18
C ARG A 152 -9.00 -34.04 3.34
N ALA A 153 -9.35 -32.78 3.25
CA ALA A 153 -8.55 -31.71 2.69
C ALA A 153 -8.14 -30.75 3.82
N ASP A 154 -6.86 -30.65 4.06
CA ASP A 154 -6.28 -29.67 4.99
C ASP A 154 -5.72 -28.50 4.16
N SER A 155 -6.20 -27.28 4.42
CA SER A 155 -5.70 -26.06 3.81
C SER A 155 -5.15 -25.15 4.88
N THR A 156 -3.91 -24.71 4.71
CA THR A 156 -3.27 -23.74 5.60
C THR A 156 -2.89 -22.51 4.79
N SER A 157 -3.43 -21.38 5.13
CA SER A 157 -3.09 -20.08 4.57
C SER A 157 -2.39 -19.24 5.64
N ASN A 158 -1.14 -18.87 5.38
CA ASN A 158 -0.38 -17.96 6.24
C ASN A 158 -0.15 -16.66 5.48
N GLU A 159 -0.62 -15.58 6.04
CA GLU A 159 -0.48 -14.25 5.49
C GLU A 159 0.27 -13.35 6.48
N LYS A 160 1.44 -12.85 6.06
CA LYS A 160 2.28 -11.97 6.88
C LYS A 160 2.39 -10.61 6.21
N HIS A 161 2.03 -9.59 6.95
CA HIS A 161 2.16 -8.20 6.54
C HIS A 161 3.11 -7.47 7.48
N ASN A 162 4.15 -6.85 6.90
CA ASN A 162 5.06 -5.97 7.61
C ASN A 162 5.01 -4.60 6.95
N LEU A 163 4.74 -3.58 7.73
CA LEU A 163 4.80 -2.18 7.33
C LEU A 163 5.75 -1.45 8.27
N LEU A 164 6.69 -0.71 7.71
CA LEU A 164 7.56 0.20 8.45
C LEU A 164 7.58 1.54 7.74
N VAL A 165 7.41 2.61 8.50
CA VAL A 165 7.41 3.98 7.99
C VAL A 165 8.53 4.76 8.66
N PHE A 166 9.42 5.32 7.81
CA PHE A 166 10.56 6.12 8.24
C PHE A 166 10.44 7.53 7.66
N ILE A 167 10.98 8.52 8.38
CA ILE A 167 11.17 9.86 7.86
C ILE A 167 12.62 10.30 8.07
N HIS A 168 13.13 11.04 7.09
CA HIS A 168 14.48 11.62 7.12
C HIS A 168 14.40 13.10 6.79
N PRO A 169 14.30 13.98 7.79
CA PRO A 169 14.30 15.42 7.58
C PRO A 169 15.72 15.96 7.39
N THR A 170 15.85 16.93 6.49
CA THR A 170 17.10 17.66 6.27
C THR A 170 16.81 19.14 6.22
N ILE A 171 17.44 19.91 7.09
CA ILE A 171 17.40 21.39 7.04
C ILE A 171 18.39 21.84 5.98
N VAL A 172 17.94 22.69 5.10
CA VAL A 172 18.76 23.30 4.05
C VAL A 172 18.87 24.79 4.37
N GLY A 173 20.05 25.21 4.80
CA GLY A 173 20.27 26.58 5.27
C GLY A 173 20.72 27.57 4.20
N ASP A 174 21.26 27.08 3.08
CA ASP A 174 21.86 27.95 2.06
C ASP A 174 21.45 27.54 0.64
N ALA A 175 21.40 28.50 -0.28
CA ALA A 175 21.06 28.25 -1.69
C ALA A 175 22.03 27.28 -2.38
N GLU A 176 23.25 27.19 -1.88
CA GLU A 176 24.27 26.27 -2.38
C GLU A 176 24.01 24.83 -1.94
N ASP A 177 23.50 24.63 -0.73
CA ASP A 177 23.06 23.34 -0.23
C ASP A 177 21.84 22.81 -0.98
N ILE A 178 20.89 23.69 -1.34
CA ILE A 178 19.74 23.33 -2.20
C ILE A 178 20.21 22.82 -3.55
N ARG A 179 21.15 23.50 -4.17
CA ARG A 179 21.71 23.08 -5.47
C ARG A 179 22.43 21.74 -5.38
N ARG A 180 23.22 21.54 -4.33
CA ARG A 180 23.95 20.29 -4.09
C ARG A 180 23.02 19.12 -3.85
N LEU A 181 21.99 19.28 -3.01
CA LEU A 181 20.97 18.27 -2.78
C LEU A 181 20.16 17.94 -4.05
N SER A 182 19.78 18.96 -4.80
CA SER A 182 19.08 18.79 -6.08
C SER A 182 19.91 18.02 -7.09
N GLN A 183 21.21 18.33 -7.19
CA GLN A 183 22.12 17.61 -8.07
C GLN A 183 22.33 16.15 -7.64
N GLN A 184 22.46 15.89 -6.33
CA GLN A 184 22.58 14.53 -5.81
C GLN A 184 21.33 13.70 -6.08
N ARG A 185 20.14 14.27 -5.88
CA ARG A 185 18.86 13.60 -6.20
C ARG A 185 18.70 13.35 -7.69
N TYR A 186 19.08 14.33 -8.51
CA TYR A 186 19.05 14.17 -9.96
C TYR A 186 19.98 13.03 -10.42
N GLN A 187 21.20 12.95 -9.88
CA GLN A 187 22.14 11.88 -10.19
C GLN A 187 21.65 10.50 -9.72
N GLN A 188 21.02 10.43 -8.55
CA GLN A 188 20.40 9.19 -8.07
C GLN A 188 19.27 8.71 -9.00
N LEU A 189 18.39 9.59 -9.41
CA LEU A 189 17.31 9.26 -10.36
C LEU A 189 17.87 8.79 -11.70
N TYR A 190 18.89 9.48 -12.20
CA TYR A 190 19.54 9.12 -13.46
C TYR A 190 20.26 7.76 -13.40
N SER A 191 20.89 7.44 -12.27
CA SER A 191 21.53 6.14 -12.06
C SER A 191 20.51 5.00 -11.97
N LEU A 192 19.38 5.22 -11.30
CA LEU A 192 18.29 4.26 -11.22
C LEU A 192 17.65 4.00 -12.60
N GLN A 193 17.40 5.05 -13.37
CA GLN A 193 16.86 4.94 -14.72
C GLN A 193 17.79 4.13 -15.63
N ARG A 194 19.09 4.39 -15.57
CA ARG A 194 20.11 3.67 -16.33
C ARG A 194 20.22 2.19 -15.92
N THR A 195 19.93 1.87 -14.66
CA THR A 195 19.94 0.50 -14.16
C THR A 195 18.69 -0.26 -14.63
N MET A 196 17.55 0.41 -14.71
CA MET A 196 16.31 -0.16 -15.23
C MET A 196 16.41 -0.44 -16.73
N ASP A 197 16.96 0.47 -17.51
CA ASP A 197 17.20 0.27 -18.96
C ASP A 197 18.16 -0.89 -19.25
N LYS A 198 19.11 -1.15 -18.37
CA LYS A 198 20.09 -2.22 -18.53
C LYS A 198 19.56 -3.61 -18.17
N ASN A 199 18.52 -3.68 -17.33
CA ASN A 199 17.87 -4.93 -16.90
C ASN A 199 16.58 -5.24 -17.68
N GLY A 200 16.17 -4.38 -18.61
CA GLY A 200 14.97 -4.52 -19.43
C GLY A 200 15.21 -5.04 -20.85
N ASN A 201 16.40 -5.56 -21.16
CA ASN A 201 16.73 -6.12 -22.47
C ASN A 201 17.11 -7.60 -22.33
#